data_69bb6476775346c92222788033b6ed99
#
_entry.id   69bb6476775346c92222788033b6ed99
#
_cell.length_a   1.000
_cell.length_b   1.000
_cell.length_c   1.000
_cell.angle_alpha   90.00
_cell.angle_beta   90.00
_cell.angle_gamma   90.00
#
_symmetry.space_group_name_H-M   'P 1'
#
loop_
_entity.id
_entity.type
_entity.pdbx_description
1 polymer ?
#
loop_
_entity_poly.entity_id
_entity_poly.type
_entity_poly.pdbx_seq_one_letter_code
_entity_poly.pdbx_strand_id
1 'polypeptide(L)'
;QEGEFYCLQPVIVKFNGNKYRLIDGQQRLTTIFIILSYLDLYMQDYGYSKFQLEYETREDSKEFLEKLSTIDKEDTTNIDFYYMSKAYICVKNWFDKHKERKIKFFDTLVNVNKNENEEDRANNVRVIWYEIAEHEDEINVFTRINSGKIPLTNAELIKALFLNSKNFH
;
A
#
# COMPACT_ATOMS: atom_id res chain seq x y z
N GLN A 1 -15.94 -4.96 -19.03
CA GLN A 1 -15.44 -5.97 -19.98
C GLN A 1 -15.07 -7.19 -19.16
N GLU A 2 -15.51 -8.38 -19.56
CA GLU A 2 -15.13 -9.63 -18.91
C GLU A 2 -13.67 -9.92 -19.23
N GLY A 3 -12.89 -10.31 -18.23
CA GLY A 3 -11.49 -10.70 -18.41
C GLY A 3 -10.42 -9.65 -18.17
N GLU A 4 -10.78 -8.44 -17.74
CA GLU A 4 -9.80 -7.38 -17.46
C GLU A 4 -9.37 -7.37 -15.99
N PHE A 5 -8.09 -7.10 -15.75
CA PHE A 5 -7.56 -6.84 -14.40
C PHE A 5 -7.11 -5.38 -14.28
N TYR A 6 -7.16 -4.85 -13.05
CA TYR A 6 -6.63 -3.53 -12.77
C TYR A 6 -5.18 -3.64 -12.27
N CYS A 7 -4.24 -3.13 -13.04
CA CYS A 7 -2.83 -3.15 -12.68
C CYS A 7 -2.44 -1.87 -11.94
N LEU A 8 -2.03 -2.02 -10.70
CA LEU A 8 -1.39 -0.95 -9.93
C LEU A 8 0.03 -0.71 -10.44
N GLN A 9 0.54 0.49 -10.21
CA GLN A 9 1.94 0.79 -10.49
C GLN A 9 2.89 -0.15 -9.74
N PRO A 10 4.14 -0.34 -10.22
CA PRO A 10 5.10 -1.25 -9.61
C PRO A 10 5.38 -0.95 -8.14
N VAL A 11 5.58 -2.01 -7.37
CA VAL A 11 6.17 -1.98 -6.03
C VAL A 11 7.59 -2.48 -6.16
N ILE A 12 8.57 -1.68 -5.75
CA ILE A 12 9.98 -1.99 -5.87
C ILE A 12 10.52 -2.34 -4.49
N VAL A 13 11.08 -3.52 -4.36
CA VAL A 13 11.56 -4.06 -3.10
C VAL A 13 12.97 -4.63 -3.22
N LYS A 14 13.67 -4.70 -2.09
CA LYS A 14 14.91 -5.46 -1.97
C LYS A 14 14.80 -6.41 -0.78
N PHE A 15 15.12 -7.67 -0.99
CA PHE A 15 15.11 -8.66 0.07
C PHE A 15 16.31 -8.45 1.01
N ASN A 16 16.07 -8.49 2.31
CA ASN A 16 17.11 -8.33 3.33
C ASN A 16 17.06 -9.50 4.32
N GLY A 17 17.27 -10.72 3.81
CA GLY A 17 17.38 -11.95 4.58
C GLY A 17 16.07 -12.45 5.23
N ASN A 18 15.28 -11.60 5.85
CA ASN A 18 14.02 -11.98 6.50
C ASN A 18 12.85 -11.04 6.19
N LYS A 19 13.12 -9.90 5.59
CA LYS A 19 12.14 -8.86 5.26
C LYS A 19 12.40 -8.29 3.88
N TYR A 20 11.37 -7.71 3.29
CA TYR A 20 11.52 -6.88 2.11
C TYR A 20 11.61 -5.41 2.53
N ARG A 21 12.70 -4.74 2.14
CA ARG A 21 12.79 -3.30 2.23
C ARG A 21 12.13 -2.69 1.01
N LEU A 22 11.20 -1.78 1.24
CA LEU A 22 10.43 -1.13 0.21
C LEU A 22 11.17 0.10 -0.31
N ILE A 23 11.48 0.11 -1.60
CA ILE A 23 12.19 1.19 -2.28
C ILE A 23 11.21 2.17 -2.93
N ASP A 24 10.15 1.65 -3.58
CA ASP A 24 9.03 2.46 -4.09
C ASP A 24 7.71 1.74 -3.90
N GLY A 25 6.63 2.50 -3.81
CA GLY A 25 5.27 2.00 -3.63
C GLY A 25 4.75 2.07 -2.19
N GLN A 26 5.43 2.81 -1.30
CA GLN A 26 5.04 2.95 0.12
C GLN A 26 3.59 3.36 0.29
N GLN A 27 3.14 4.41 -0.39
CA GLN A 27 1.76 4.89 -0.28
C GLN A 27 0.74 3.85 -0.76
N ARG A 28 1.06 3.10 -1.83
CA ARG A 28 0.19 2.03 -2.36
C ARG A 28 0.02 0.90 -1.35
N LEU A 29 1.13 0.38 -0.82
CA LEU A 29 1.06 -0.69 0.18
C LEU A 29 0.40 -0.23 1.48
N THR A 30 0.66 1.00 1.93
CA THR A 30 -0.03 1.57 3.09
C THR A 30 -1.54 1.67 2.86
N THR A 31 -1.96 2.15 1.70
CA THR A 31 -3.39 2.23 1.36
C THR A 31 -4.05 0.85 1.31
N ILE A 32 -3.39 -0.12 0.66
CA ILE A 32 -3.87 -1.51 0.63
C ILE A 32 -3.95 -2.08 2.05
N PHE A 33 -2.93 -1.85 2.88
CA PHE A 33 -2.92 -2.29 4.27
C PHE A 33 -4.09 -1.71 5.08
N ILE A 34 -4.38 -0.40 4.90
CA ILE A 34 -5.50 0.27 5.56
C ILE A 34 -6.84 -0.38 5.15
N ILE A 35 -7.02 -0.65 3.85
CA ILE A 35 -8.24 -1.31 3.34
C ILE A 35 -8.36 -2.73 3.90
N LEU A 36 -7.27 -3.50 3.88
CA LEU A 36 -7.24 -4.86 4.42
C LEU A 36 -7.48 -4.87 5.94
N SER A 37 -7.02 -3.86 6.66
CA SER A 37 -7.28 -3.73 8.10
C SER A 37 -8.77 -3.53 8.41
N TYR A 38 -9.52 -2.86 7.53
CA TYR A 38 -10.98 -2.80 7.65
C TYR A 38 -11.66 -4.13 7.30
N LEU A 39 -11.11 -4.87 6.35
CA LEU A 39 -11.63 -6.15 5.87
C LEU A 39 -11.11 -7.36 6.69
N ASP A 40 -10.39 -7.14 7.77
CA ASP A 40 -9.64 -8.16 8.52
C ASP A 40 -10.51 -9.36 8.95
N LEU A 41 -11.72 -9.10 9.43
CA LEU A 41 -12.66 -10.17 9.81
C LEU A 41 -12.99 -11.09 8.63
N TYR A 42 -13.22 -10.51 7.45
CA TYR A 42 -13.45 -11.31 6.23
C TYR A 42 -12.21 -12.11 5.82
N MET A 43 -11.03 -11.53 5.97
CA MET A 43 -9.78 -12.23 5.66
C MET A 43 -9.61 -13.48 6.54
N GLN A 44 -9.88 -13.35 7.84
CA GLN A 44 -9.79 -14.47 8.79
C GLN A 44 -10.78 -15.58 8.47
N ASP A 45 -12.02 -15.25 8.15
CA ASP A 45 -13.06 -16.22 7.75
C ASP A 45 -12.66 -17.06 6.53
N TYR A 46 -11.86 -16.49 5.61
CA TYR A 46 -11.34 -17.18 4.42
C TYR A 46 -9.93 -17.75 4.61
N GLY A 47 -9.37 -17.69 5.82
CA GLY A 47 -8.03 -18.20 6.12
C GLY A 47 -6.88 -17.36 5.56
N TYR A 48 -7.12 -16.09 5.26
CA TYR A 48 -6.09 -15.14 4.85
C TYR A 48 -5.59 -14.31 6.02
N SER A 49 -4.34 -13.89 5.94
CA SER A 49 -3.76 -12.91 6.84
C SER A 49 -3.21 -11.74 6.04
N LYS A 50 -3.31 -10.53 6.60
CA LYS A 50 -2.69 -9.36 5.99
C LYS A 50 -1.17 -9.41 6.19
N PHE A 51 -0.43 -8.79 5.27
CA PHE A 51 1.01 -8.61 5.42
C PHE A 51 1.33 -7.66 6.59
N GLN A 52 2.54 -7.74 7.11
CA GLN A 52 3.04 -6.80 8.11
C GLN A 52 3.70 -5.61 7.43
N LEU A 53 3.53 -4.43 7.99
CA LEU A 53 4.12 -3.19 7.52
C LEU A 53 4.73 -2.46 8.71
N GLU A 54 5.96 -1.96 8.54
CA GLU A 54 6.65 -1.14 9.54
C GLU A 54 7.45 -0.05 8.83
N TYR A 55 7.67 1.06 9.50
CA TYR A 55 8.51 2.17 9.00
C TYR A 55 9.74 2.31 9.89
N GLU A 56 10.94 2.11 9.32
CA GLU A 56 12.21 2.16 10.07
C GLU A 56 12.45 3.50 10.77
N THR A 57 11.98 4.58 10.16
CA THR A 57 12.20 5.95 10.66
C THR A 57 11.10 6.46 11.59
N ARG A 58 10.11 5.60 11.91
CA ARG A 58 8.93 5.97 12.70
C ARG A 58 8.70 4.93 13.77
N GLU A 59 9.22 5.23 14.96
CA GLU A 59 8.94 4.45 16.17
C GLU A 59 7.42 4.34 16.34
N ASP A 60 6.96 3.25 16.95
CA ASP A 60 5.54 2.95 17.20
C ASP A 60 4.65 2.74 15.97
N SER A 61 5.17 2.89 14.73
CA SER A 61 4.37 2.71 13.52
C SER A 61 3.79 1.31 13.39
N LYS A 62 4.55 0.29 13.79
CA LYS A 62 4.11 -1.10 13.76
C LYS A 62 2.93 -1.31 14.70
N GLU A 63 3.06 -0.86 15.97
CA GLU A 63 2.00 -0.97 16.97
C GLU A 63 0.74 -0.19 16.56
N PHE A 64 0.91 1.00 16.01
CA PHE A 64 -0.19 1.81 15.48
C PHE A 64 -0.93 1.08 14.35
N LEU A 65 -0.21 0.52 13.38
CA LEU A 65 -0.79 -0.20 12.25
C LEU A 65 -1.49 -1.50 12.68
N GLU A 66 -0.98 -2.21 13.67
CA GLU A 66 -1.62 -3.39 14.23
C GLU A 66 -2.98 -3.06 14.89
N LYS A 67 -3.07 -1.89 15.53
CA LYS A 67 -4.29 -1.40 16.20
C LYS A 67 -5.25 -0.63 15.27
N LEU A 68 -4.90 -0.44 14.01
CA LEU A 68 -5.64 0.42 13.09
C LEU A 68 -7.12 0.03 12.97
N SER A 69 -7.45 -1.26 13.02
CA SER A 69 -8.82 -1.76 12.93
C SER A 69 -9.71 -1.36 14.11
N THR A 70 -9.12 -0.92 15.23
CA THR A 70 -9.85 -0.52 16.45
C THR A 70 -10.06 0.99 16.55
N ILE A 71 -9.54 1.77 15.59
CA ILE A 71 -9.60 3.23 15.62
C ILE A 71 -11.01 3.70 15.21
N ASP A 72 -11.57 4.59 16.01
CA ASP A 72 -12.89 5.22 15.78
C ASP A 72 -12.81 6.74 15.52
N LYS A 73 -11.65 7.36 15.80
CA LYS A 73 -11.37 8.78 15.59
C LYS A 73 -9.96 9.01 15.06
N GLU A 74 -9.73 10.21 14.53
CA GLU A 74 -8.42 10.61 14.03
C GLU A 74 -7.39 10.65 15.19
N ASP A 75 -6.21 10.06 14.94
CA ASP A 75 -5.07 10.13 15.84
C ASP A 75 -4.32 11.45 15.60
N THR A 76 -4.05 12.21 16.63
CA THR A 76 -3.38 13.51 16.52
C THR A 76 -1.97 13.53 17.14
N THR A 77 -1.43 12.36 17.49
CA THR A 77 -0.11 12.25 18.13
C THR A 77 1.03 12.63 17.18
N ASN A 78 0.90 12.27 15.91
CA ASN A 78 1.79 12.73 14.86
C ASN A 78 1.07 12.82 13.50
N ILE A 79 1.71 13.47 12.54
CA ILE A 79 1.14 13.75 11.22
C ILE A 79 0.85 12.50 10.41
N ASP A 80 1.67 11.46 10.52
CA ASP A 80 1.50 10.22 9.77
C ASP A 80 0.31 9.43 10.32
N PHE A 81 0.20 9.30 11.64
CA PHE A 81 -0.90 8.61 12.28
C PHE A 81 -2.22 9.33 12.06
N TYR A 82 -2.18 10.68 12.03
CA TYR A 82 -3.33 11.48 11.64
C TYR A 82 -3.85 11.12 10.25
N TYR A 83 -2.99 11.10 9.24
CA TYR A 83 -3.44 10.78 7.88
C TYR A 83 -3.82 9.31 7.71
N MET A 84 -3.15 8.37 8.38
CA MET A 84 -3.49 6.96 8.32
C MET A 84 -4.84 6.66 9.00
N SER A 85 -5.09 7.22 10.18
CA SER A 85 -6.37 7.08 10.88
C SER A 85 -7.52 7.73 10.11
N LYS A 86 -7.30 8.90 9.54
CA LYS A 86 -8.26 9.58 8.68
C LYS A 86 -8.58 8.77 7.44
N ALA A 87 -7.59 8.16 6.79
CA ALA A 87 -7.79 7.28 5.65
C ALA A 87 -8.59 6.03 6.05
N TYR A 88 -8.29 5.42 7.20
CA TYR A 88 -9.05 4.29 7.72
C TYR A 88 -10.51 4.64 7.99
N ILE A 89 -10.78 5.77 8.64
CA ILE A 89 -12.15 6.25 8.88
C ILE A 89 -12.87 6.51 7.56
N CYS A 90 -12.21 7.05 6.57
CA CYS A 90 -12.76 7.25 5.24
C CYS A 90 -13.17 5.92 4.58
N VAL A 91 -12.30 4.91 4.63
CA VAL A 91 -12.57 3.55 4.14
C VAL A 91 -13.77 2.94 4.87
N LYS A 92 -13.77 3.00 6.21
CA LYS A 92 -14.87 2.51 7.05
C LYS A 92 -16.19 3.16 6.67
N ASN A 93 -16.25 4.49 6.61
CA ASN A 93 -17.44 5.25 6.27
C ASN A 93 -17.96 4.93 4.86
N TRP A 94 -17.05 4.67 3.91
CA TRP A 94 -17.45 4.29 2.56
C TRP A 94 -18.10 2.91 2.54
N PHE A 95 -17.50 1.91 3.19
CA PHE A 95 -18.07 0.56 3.25
C PHE A 95 -19.35 0.50 4.09
N ASP A 96 -19.49 1.32 5.12
CA ASP A 96 -20.72 1.40 5.92
C ASP A 96 -21.91 1.91 5.09
N LYS A 97 -21.63 2.79 4.11
CA LYS A 97 -22.63 3.27 3.13
C LYS A 97 -22.86 2.29 1.98
N HIS A 98 -21.94 1.39 1.70
CA HIS A 98 -21.95 0.48 0.55
C HIS A 98 -21.75 -0.97 0.99
N LYS A 99 -22.51 -1.39 1.99
CA LYS A 99 -22.36 -2.74 2.61
C LYS A 99 -22.48 -3.87 1.59
N GLU A 100 -23.34 -3.69 0.60
CA GLU A 100 -23.57 -4.64 -0.50
C GLU A 100 -22.34 -4.87 -1.39
N ARG A 101 -21.41 -3.94 -1.42
CA ARG A 101 -20.18 -4.02 -2.24
C ARG A 101 -18.99 -4.67 -1.54
N LYS A 102 -19.09 -4.89 -0.23
CA LYS A 102 -17.97 -5.30 0.61
C LYS A 102 -17.37 -6.62 0.18
N ILE A 103 -18.20 -7.65 -0.02
CA ILE A 103 -17.77 -8.98 -0.44
C ILE A 103 -17.12 -8.92 -1.82
N LYS A 104 -17.80 -8.32 -2.80
CA LYS A 104 -17.28 -8.20 -4.16
C LYS A 104 -15.96 -7.43 -4.21
N PHE A 105 -15.82 -6.39 -3.40
CA PHE A 105 -14.58 -5.63 -3.31
C PHE A 105 -13.44 -6.47 -2.72
N PHE A 106 -13.74 -7.23 -1.66
CA PHE A 106 -12.78 -8.15 -1.07
C PHE A 106 -12.32 -9.22 -2.05
N ASP A 107 -13.25 -9.88 -2.74
CA ASP A 107 -12.96 -10.90 -3.75
C ASP A 107 -12.07 -10.33 -4.87
N THR A 108 -12.37 -9.11 -5.33
CA THR A 108 -11.57 -8.43 -6.36
C THR A 108 -10.17 -8.09 -5.88
N LEU A 109 -10.01 -7.67 -4.63
CA LEU A 109 -8.73 -7.22 -4.09
C LEU A 109 -7.82 -8.40 -3.73
N VAL A 110 -8.37 -9.47 -3.14
CA VAL A 110 -7.62 -10.62 -2.61
C VAL A 110 -7.60 -11.79 -3.59
N ASN A 111 -8.42 -11.74 -4.63
CA ASN A 111 -8.58 -12.81 -5.63
C ASN A 111 -8.88 -14.17 -4.98
N VAL A 112 -9.96 -14.22 -4.20
CA VAL A 112 -10.38 -15.39 -3.43
C VAL A 112 -10.77 -16.57 -4.33
N ASN A 113 -11.21 -16.29 -5.57
CA ASN A 113 -11.58 -17.32 -6.53
C ASN A 113 -10.35 -18.09 -7.02
N LYS A 114 -10.11 -19.23 -6.37
CA LYS A 114 -9.03 -20.17 -6.68
C LYS A 114 -9.33 -21.08 -7.89
N ASN A 115 -10.37 -20.80 -8.68
CA ASN A 115 -10.67 -21.56 -9.85
C ASN A 115 -9.53 -21.45 -10.85
N GLU A 116 -9.04 -22.59 -11.32
CA GLU A 116 -7.84 -22.71 -12.17
C GLU A 116 -8.05 -22.16 -13.60
N ASN A 117 -9.30 -21.85 -13.98
CA ASN A 117 -9.63 -21.29 -15.29
C ASN A 117 -9.17 -19.82 -15.37
N GLU A 118 -8.42 -19.49 -16.44
CA GLU A 118 -7.90 -18.12 -16.66
C GLU A 118 -9.01 -17.07 -16.72
N GLU A 119 -10.19 -17.43 -17.20
CA GLU A 119 -11.37 -16.56 -17.29
C GLU A 119 -11.88 -16.10 -15.89
N ASP A 120 -11.81 -16.99 -14.89
CA ASP A 120 -12.24 -16.69 -13.53
C ASP A 120 -11.18 -15.88 -12.75
N ARG A 121 -9.94 -15.80 -13.25
CA ARG A 121 -8.86 -14.97 -12.69
C ARG A 121 -8.94 -13.49 -13.13
N ALA A 122 -9.83 -13.20 -14.04
CA ALA A 122 -10.10 -11.85 -14.50
C ALA A 122 -10.87 -11.04 -13.44
N ASN A 123 -10.90 -9.72 -13.59
CA ASN A 123 -11.53 -8.79 -12.67
C ASN A 123 -10.89 -8.73 -11.26
N ASN A 124 -9.58 -8.75 -11.20
CA ASN A 124 -8.83 -8.59 -9.96
C ASN A 124 -7.84 -7.41 -10.01
N VAL A 125 -7.32 -7.06 -8.84
CA VAL A 125 -6.26 -6.05 -8.70
C VAL A 125 -4.92 -6.77 -8.69
N ARG A 126 -4.00 -6.31 -9.53
CA ARG A 126 -2.63 -6.84 -9.61
C ARG A 126 -1.62 -5.73 -9.37
N VAL A 127 -0.48 -6.12 -8.84
CA VAL A 127 0.69 -5.26 -8.67
C VAL A 127 1.89 -5.89 -9.38
N ILE A 128 2.69 -5.06 -10.04
CA ILE A 128 3.98 -5.51 -10.55
C ILE A 128 4.95 -5.51 -9.36
N TRP A 129 5.34 -6.70 -8.92
CA TRP A 129 6.33 -6.88 -7.88
C TRP A 129 7.71 -6.93 -8.52
N TYR A 130 8.54 -5.91 -8.26
CA TYR A 130 9.89 -5.84 -8.79
C TYR A 130 10.89 -5.98 -7.64
N GLU A 131 11.57 -7.11 -7.61
CA GLU A 131 12.63 -7.39 -6.63
C GLU A 131 13.98 -7.02 -7.23
N ILE A 132 14.69 -6.12 -6.56
CA ILE A 132 16.04 -5.70 -6.93
C ILE A 132 17.02 -6.82 -6.60
N ALA A 133 17.82 -7.25 -7.57
CA ALA A 133 18.85 -8.25 -7.34
C ALA A 133 19.92 -7.73 -6.35
N GLU A 134 20.55 -8.65 -5.63
CA GLU A 134 21.49 -8.33 -4.55
C GLU A 134 22.62 -7.39 -4.99
N HIS A 135 23.11 -7.58 -6.21
CA HIS A 135 24.24 -6.83 -6.81
C HIS A 135 23.80 -5.52 -7.50
N GLU A 136 22.50 -5.26 -7.65
CA GLU A 136 22.01 -4.04 -8.29
C GLU A 136 21.97 -2.86 -7.30
N ASP A 137 22.32 -1.69 -7.81
CA ASP A 137 22.20 -0.42 -7.07
C ASP A 137 20.77 0.09 -7.05
N GLU A 138 20.25 0.31 -5.84
CA GLU A 138 18.86 0.69 -5.59
C GLU A 138 18.50 2.05 -6.21
N ILE A 139 19.44 3.01 -6.16
CA ILE A 139 19.22 4.37 -6.67
C ILE A 139 19.10 4.32 -8.19
N ASN A 140 19.96 3.55 -8.85
CA ASN A 140 19.92 3.37 -10.29
C ASN A 140 18.63 2.70 -10.75
N VAL A 141 18.19 1.63 -10.07
CA VAL A 141 16.93 0.95 -10.37
C VAL A 141 15.74 1.88 -10.13
N PHE A 142 15.69 2.57 -8.99
CA PHE A 142 14.65 3.53 -8.70
C PHE A 142 14.57 4.63 -9.76
N THR A 143 15.69 5.21 -10.13
CA THR A 143 15.77 6.26 -11.15
C THR A 143 15.31 5.75 -12.51
N ARG A 144 15.75 4.58 -12.95
CA ARG A 144 15.38 3.96 -14.22
C ARG A 144 13.88 3.71 -14.32
N ILE A 145 13.27 3.14 -13.28
CA ILE A 145 11.83 2.83 -13.27
C ILE A 145 10.98 4.10 -13.19
N ASN A 146 11.49 5.14 -12.53
CA ASN A 146 10.78 6.41 -12.42
C ASN A 146 11.06 7.39 -13.59
N SER A 147 12.08 7.15 -14.39
CA SER A 147 12.44 8.04 -15.51
C SER A 147 11.36 8.18 -16.59
N GLY A 148 10.42 7.23 -16.67
CA GLY A 148 9.25 7.30 -17.56
C GLY A 148 7.98 7.87 -16.92
N LYS A 149 8.02 8.20 -15.63
CA LYS A 149 6.87 8.83 -14.94
C LYS A 149 6.83 10.32 -15.28
N ILE A 150 5.65 10.92 -15.17
CA ILE A 150 5.46 12.37 -15.35
C ILE A 150 6.47 13.09 -14.42
N PRO A 151 7.33 13.96 -14.97
CA PRO A 151 8.31 14.67 -14.17
C PRO A 151 7.60 15.49 -13.08
N LEU A 152 8.21 15.59 -11.91
CA LEU A 152 7.73 16.45 -10.84
C LEU A 152 7.50 17.86 -11.36
N THR A 153 6.39 18.46 -11.00
CA THR A 153 6.15 19.87 -11.29
C THR A 153 7.22 20.74 -10.63
N ASN A 154 7.45 21.94 -11.16
CA ASN A 154 8.40 22.87 -10.56
C ASN A 154 8.10 23.13 -9.07
N ALA A 155 6.83 23.15 -8.70
CA ALA A 155 6.41 23.31 -7.30
C ALA A 155 6.84 22.12 -6.42
N GLU A 156 6.75 20.89 -6.93
CA GLU A 156 7.18 19.68 -6.21
C GLU A 156 8.70 19.61 -6.12
N LEU A 157 9.44 20.03 -7.15
CA LEU A 157 10.90 20.15 -7.12
C LEU A 157 11.36 21.17 -6.09
N ILE A 158 10.73 22.34 -6.06
CA ILE A 158 11.01 23.39 -5.06
C ILE A 158 10.72 22.87 -3.66
N LYS A 159 9.57 22.20 -3.45
CA LYS A 159 9.21 21.58 -2.18
C LYS A 159 10.25 20.55 -1.73
N ALA A 160 10.71 19.68 -2.64
CA ALA A 160 11.73 18.70 -2.33
C ALA A 160 13.07 19.34 -1.94
N LEU A 161 13.46 20.43 -2.60
CA LEU A 161 14.65 21.21 -2.24
C LEU A 161 14.54 21.83 -0.85
N PHE A 162 13.38 22.42 -0.51
CA PHE A 162 13.15 23.00 0.82
C PHE A 162 13.04 21.95 1.93
N LEU A 163 12.60 20.73 1.64
CA LEU A 163 12.48 19.66 2.64
C LEU A 163 13.76 18.83 2.78
N ASN A 164 14.77 19.07 1.96
CA ASN A 164 16.04 18.36 2.08
C ASN A 164 16.84 18.96 3.25
N SER A 165 16.97 18.20 4.35
CA SER A 165 17.66 18.63 5.57
C SER A 165 19.13 19.04 5.36
N LYS A 166 19.76 18.58 4.25
CA LYS A 166 21.14 18.97 3.90
C LYS A 166 21.26 20.42 3.38
N ASN A 167 20.14 21.07 3.07
CA ASN A 167 20.13 22.45 2.56
C ASN A 167 19.95 23.49 3.67
N PHE A 168 19.81 23.06 4.92
CA PHE A 168 19.70 23.94 6.09
C PHE A 168 20.96 23.78 6.98
N HIS A 169 22.07 24.38 6.54
CA HIS A 169 23.26 24.66 7.34
C HIS A 169 23.43 26.15 7.47
#